data_b3b377b17f24aa74473c1d84326c4510
#
_entry.id   b3b377b17f24aa74473c1d84326c4510
#
_cell.length_a   1.000
_cell.length_b   1.000
_cell.length_c   1.000
_cell.angle_alpha   90.00
_cell.angle_beta   90.00
_cell.angle_gamma   90.00
#
_symmetry.space_group_name_H-M   'P 1'
#
loop_
_entity.id
_entity.type
_entity.pdbx_description
1 polymer ?
#
loop_
_entity_poly.entity_id
_entity_poly.type
_entity_poly.pdbx_seq_one_letter_code
_entity_poly.pdbx_strand_id
1 'polypeptide(L)'
;MPFKACLKANLIGIEKEGLRVSGDGSIAQTPHPEGLGSALKNPAITTDFSEALLELVTQPLKGADQVLDELTTIHNYIYHHLPENERFWPASMPCILRGQTNIPIANYGSSNLGMMKTVYRRGLSNRYGSVMQAIAGIHFNYSFSLEFWQSYREVISKTDTDSKGFMDDHYMGLTRNVLRYGWLIPYLFGASATVCKSFMHDYHDHNLEEFDDNTLYLPYATSLRMGDIGYQNSQEDEKGVKANYNSLCHYIFSLRAAMKTSCEDFEKIGLKKNGEYQQLNTNILQIANEYYSSVRPKPILYGNDRPLRALNNKGIGYIEIRSLDINPMLEVGIDKEQIEFLEA
;
A
#
# COMPACT_ATOMS: atom_id res chain seq x y z
N MET A 1 21.00 17.86 18.89
CA MET A 1 21.42 17.71 17.49
C MET A 1 21.06 18.99 16.77
N PRO A 2 21.96 19.56 15.95
CA PRO A 2 21.74 20.87 15.32
C PRO A 2 20.57 20.91 14.35
N PHE A 3 20.18 19.78 13.76
CA PHE A 3 19.06 19.68 12.81
C PHE A 3 17.70 19.32 13.46
N LYS A 4 17.61 19.24 14.81
CA LYS A 4 16.34 18.88 15.49
C LYS A 4 15.20 19.86 15.18
N ALA A 5 15.52 21.14 15.00
CA ALA A 5 14.54 22.16 14.64
C ALA A 5 13.98 21.95 13.23
N CYS A 6 14.79 21.42 12.29
CA CYS A 6 14.40 21.19 10.90
C CYS A 6 13.45 20.00 10.73
N LEU A 7 13.42 19.05 11.71
CA LEU A 7 12.48 17.91 11.67
C LEU A 7 11.03 18.38 11.70
N LYS A 8 10.72 19.49 12.37
CA LYS A 8 9.35 20.05 12.39
C LYS A 8 8.83 20.54 11.03
N ALA A 9 9.72 20.67 10.04
CA ALA A 9 9.36 21.07 8.68
C ALA A 9 9.16 19.88 7.75
N ASN A 10 9.37 18.65 8.23
CA ASN A 10 9.13 17.41 7.48
C ASN A 10 7.63 17.24 7.20
N LEU A 11 7.33 16.48 6.16
CA LEU A 11 5.96 16.25 5.75
C LEU A 11 5.58 14.78 5.93
N ILE A 12 4.37 14.59 6.43
CA ILE A 12 3.72 13.31 6.63
C ILE A 12 2.50 13.23 5.73
N GLY A 13 2.30 12.11 5.05
CA GLY A 13 1.07 11.79 4.34
C GLY A 13 0.60 10.39 4.75
N ILE A 14 -0.70 10.20 4.81
CA ILE A 14 -1.33 8.91 5.09
C ILE A 14 -2.14 8.48 3.88
N GLU A 15 -1.93 7.22 3.46
CA GLU A 15 -2.84 6.50 2.58
C GLU A 15 -3.51 5.42 3.43
N LYS A 16 -4.83 5.46 3.58
CA LYS A 16 -5.58 4.47 4.36
C LYS A 16 -6.56 3.74 3.47
N GLU A 17 -6.43 2.44 3.43
CA GLU A 17 -7.38 1.55 2.78
C GLU A 17 -8.53 1.17 3.71
N GLY A 18 -9.65 0.70 3.15
CA GLY A 18 -10.75 0.11 3.91
C GLY A 18 -11.86 -0.40 3.02
N LEU A 19 -12.42 -1.56 3.38
CA LEU A 19 -13.51 -2.17 2.65
C LEU A 19 -14.86 -1.50 2.95
N ARG A 20 -15.68 -1.33 1.93
CA ARG A 20 -17.11 -1.14 2.11
C ARG A 20 -17.77 -2.51 2.34
N VAL A 21 -18.62 -2.60 3.34
CA VAL A 21 -19.33 -3.83 3.72
C VAL A 21 -20.81 -3.58 3.77
N SER A 22 -21.60 -4.57 3.36
CA SER A 22 -23.06 -4.56 3.47
C SER A 22 -23.50 -4.78 4.93
N GLY A 23 -24.78 -4.57 5.23
CA GLY A 23 -25.33 -4.73 6.58
C GLY A 23 -25.23 -6.15 7.17
N ASP A 24 -25.02 -7.17 6.34
CA ASP A 24 -24.76 -8.55 6.74
C ASP A 24 -23.25 -8.85 7.00
N GLY A 25 -22.39 -7.84 6.89
CA GLY A 25 -20.94 -7.97 7.06
C GLY A 25 -20.19 -8.52 5.84
N SER A 26 -20.87 -8.76 4.71
CA SER A 26 -20.22 -9.19 3.47
C SER A 26 -19.56 -8.00 2.75
N ILE A 27 -18.53 -8.27 1.94
CA ILE A 27 -17.95 -7.25 1.06
C ILE A 27 -19.03 -6.65 0.14
N ALA A 28 -19.06 -5.32 0.04
CA ALA A 28 -20.06 -4.61 -0.78
C ALA A 28 -19.91 -4.96 -2.27
N GLN A 29 -21.07 -5.08 -2.95
CA GLN A 29 -21.13 -5.39 -4.39
C GLN A 29 -21.58 -4.19 -5.22
N THR A 30 -21.87 -3.06 -4.58
CA THR A 30 -22.28 -1.82 -5.25
C THR A 30 -21.11 -1.15 -5.94
N PRO A 31 -21.32 -0.37 -7.01
CA PRO A 31 -20.32 0.48 -7.60
C PRO A 31 -19.73 1.50 -6.62
N HIS A 32 -18.61 2.11 -6.99
CA HIS A 32 -18.06 3.25 -6.25
C HIS A 32 -19.13 4.35 -6.09
N PRO A 33 -19.41 4.83 -4.86
CA PRO A 33 -20.50 5.79 -4.64
C PRO A 33 -20.27 7.09 -5.41
N GLU A 34 -21.27 7.55 -6.16
CA GLU A 34 -21.18 8.77 -6.97
C GLU A 34 -20.81 10.02 -6.16
N GLY A 35 -21.31 10.10 -4.92
CA GLY A 35 -21.02 11.19 -3.99
C GLY A 35 -19.54 11.29 -3.59
N LEU A 36 -18.76 10.23 -3.73
CA LEU A 36 -17.31 10.25 -3.51
C LEU A 36 -16.53 10.75 -4.74
N GLY A 37 -17.22 11.04 -5.84
CA GLY A 37 -16.60 11.50 -7.08
C GLY A 37 -15.94 10.38 -7.88
N SER A 38 -15.03 10.73 -8.76
CA SER A 38 -14.37 9.74 -9.64
C SER A 38 -13.17 9.10 -8.96
N ALA A 39 -13.19 7.79 -8.74
CA ALA A 39 -12.04 7.03 -8.23
C ALA A 39 -10.76 7.21 -9.07
N LEU A 40 -10.87 7.62 -10.34
CA LEU A 40 -9.72 7.91 -11.21
C LEU A 40 -9.11 9.28 -10.96
N LYS A 41 -9.91 10.28 -10.54
CA LYS A 41 -9.52 11.70 -10.55
C LYS A 41 -9.58 12.37 -9.18
N ASN A 42 -10.34 11.84 -8.22
CA ASN A 42 -10.37 12.39 -6.88
C ASN A 42 -8.99 12.19 -6.22
N PRO A 43 -8.32 13.26 -5.78
CA PRO A 43 -6.98 13.13 -5.20
C PRO A 43 -7.00 12.56 -3.76
N ALA A 44 -8.14 12.65 -3.05
CA ALA A 44 -8.26 12.26 -1.66
C ALA A 44 -8.98 10.92 -1.46
N ILE A 45 -9.82 10.49 -2.42
CA ILE A 45 -10.61 9.26 -2.31
C ILE A 45 -10.55 8.51 -3.64
N THR A 46 -9.92 7.34 -3.64
CA THR A 46 -9.84 6.44 -4.78
C THR A 46 -10.23 5.02 -4.37
N THR A 47 -9.96 4.04 -5.22
CA THR A 47 -10.03 2.61 -4.87
C THR A 47 -8.67 1.97 -5.06
N ASP A 48 -8.33 0.98 -4.22
CA ASP A 48 -7.17 0.14 -4.49
C ASP A 48 -7.56 -1.03 -5.41
N PHE A 49 -7.50 -2.28 -4.98
CA PHE A 49 -7.75 -3.45 -5.84
C PHE A 49 -9.24 -3.61 -6.19
N SER A 50 -10.09 -3.55 -5.18
CA SER A 50 -11.53 -3.81 -5.31
C SER A 50 -12.32 -2.50 -5.44
N GLU A 51 -13.44 -2.57 -6.17
CA GLU A 51 -14.46 -1.50 -6.19
C GLU A 51 -14.97 -1.18 -4.78
N ALA A 52 -14.95 -2.18 -3.88
CA ALA A 52 -15.33 -2.02 -2.48
C ALA A 52 -14.17 -1.54 -1.59
N LEU A 53 -12.92 -1.61 -2.03
CA LEU A 53 -11.75 -1.22 -1.24
C LEU A 53 -11.41 0.25 -1.53
N LEU A 54 -11.93 1.14 -0.69
CA LEU A 54 -11.60 2.56 -0.76
C LEU A 54 -10.17 2.81 -0.28
N GLU A 55 -9.52 3.78 -0.89
CA GLU A 55 -8.20 4.29 -0.50
C GLU A 55 -8.31 5.80 -0.26
N LEU A 56 -8.05 6.22 0.96
CA LEU A 56 -8.08 7.57 1.45
C LEU A 56 -6.66 8.13 1.47
N VAL A 57 -6.45 9.28 0.84
CA VAL A 57 -5.12 9.88 0.67
C VAL A 57 -5.13 11.30 1.21
N THR A 58 -4.35 11.54 2.27
CA THR A 58 -4.17 12.91 2.78
C THR A 58 -3.15 13.67 1.95
N GLN A 59 -3.19 15.01 2.02
CA GLN A 59 -2.09 15.84 1.55
C GLN A 59 -0.85 15.61 2.43
N PRO A 60 0.36 15.91 1.93
CA PRO A 60 1.55 15.94 2.78
C PRO A 60 1.50 17.16 3.72
N LEU A 61 1.36 16.92 5.02
CA LEU A 61 1.15 17.91 6.08
C LEU A 61 2.25 17.84 7.14
N LYS A 62 2.32 18.87 7.99
CA LYS A 62 3.31 18.93 9.08
C LYS A 62 2.72 18.43 10.38
N GLY A 63 3.37 17.40 10.93
CA GLY A 63 3.02 16.83 12.24
C GLY A 63 1.74 16.01 12.24
N ALA A 64 1.60 15.20 13.28
CA ALA A 64 0.54 14.21 13.41
C ALA A 64 -0.86 14.81 13.48
N ASP A 65 -1.05 15.92 14.20
CA ASP A 65 -2.38 16.50 14.42
C ASP A 65 -3.04 16.94 13.09
N GLN A 66 -2.30 17.63 12.21
CA GLN A 66 -2.85 18.08 10.94
C GLN A 66 -3.23 16.91 10.02
N VAL A 67 -2.42 15.86 10.00
CA VAL A 67 -2.68 14.66 9.19
C VAL A 67 -3.91 13.92 9.70
N LEU A 68 -4.07 13.79 11.02
CA LEU A 68 -5.22 13.15 11.64
C LEU A 68 -6.50 13.94 11.42
N ASP A 69 -6.45 15.28 11.53
CA ASP A 69 -7.60 16.16 11.25
C ASP A 69 -8.08 16.03 9.79
N GLU A 70 -7.14 15.98 8.83
CA GLU A 70 -7.50 15.77 7.42
C GLU A 70 -8.05 14.35 7.19
N LEU A 71 -7.41 13.31 7.74
CA LEU A 71 -7.88 11.94 7.62
C LEU A 71 -9.30 11.79 8.21
N THR A 72 -9.56 12.40 9.36
CA THR A 72 -10.90 12.45 9.99
C THR A 72 -11.92 13.15 9.10
N THR A 73 -11.52 14.26 8.47
CA THR A 73 -12.38 14.98 7.52
C THR A 73 -12.76 14.10 6.33
N ILE A 74 -11.79 13.37 5.74
CA ILE A 74 -12.03 12.44 4.64
C ILE A 74 -12.95 11.28 5.09
N HIS A 75 -12.72 10.74 6.28
CA HIS A 75 -13.59 9.70 6.87
C HIS A 75 -15.03 10.15 7.02
N ASN A 76 -15.25 11.33 7.61
CA ASN A 76 -16.60 11.90 7.78
C ASN A 76 -17.28 12.12 6.44
N TYR A 77 -16.53 12.59 5.43
CA TYR A 77 -17.07 12.74 4.09
C TYR A 77 -17.53 11.40 3.49
N ILE A 78 -16.74 10.34 3.67
CA ILE A 78 -17.11 9.00 3.21
C ILE A 78 -18.39 8.52 3.91
N TYR A 79 -18.48 8.63 5.23
CA TYR A 79 -19.66 8.19 5.99
C TYR A 79 -20.96 8.87 5.53
N HIS A 80 -20.90 10.14 5.13
CA HIS A 80 -22.05 10.86 4.62
C HIS A 80 -22.46 10.47 3.19
N HIS A 81 -21.61 9.75 2.46
CA HIS A 81 -21.86 9.39 1.06
C HIS A 81 -21.92 7.88 0.82
N LEU A 82 -21.76 7.06 1.87
CA LEU A 82 -22.00 5.62 1.77
C LEU A 82 -23.53 5.36 1.59
N PRO A 83 -23.90 4.31 0.83
CA PRO A 83 -25.26 3.79 0.84
C PRO A 83 -25.75 3.47 2.27
N GLU A 84 -27.03 3.67 2.56
CA GLU A 84 -27.60 3.49 3.93
C GLU A 84 -27.31 2.11 4.55
N ASN A 85 -27.26 1.08 3.73
CA ASN A 85 -27.01 -0.31 4.14
C ASN A 85 -25.53 -0.71 4.12
N GLU A 86 -24.63 0.23 3.85
CA GLU A 86 -23.19 -0.04 3.85
C GLU A 86 -22.49 0.61 5.04
N ARG A 87 -21.37 0.03 5.40
CA ARG A 87 -20.45 0.53 6.44
C ARG A 87 -19.01 0.46 5.93
N PHE A 88 -18.15 1.23 6.55
CA PHE A 88 -16.71 1.20 6.29
C PHE A 88 -16.05 0.27 7.31
N TRP A 89 -15.42 -0.80 6.82
CA TRP A 89 -14.85 -1.85 7.66
C TRP A 89 -13.59 -1.34 8.39
N PRO A 90 -13.53 -1.46 9.74
CA PRO A 90 -12.50 -0.78 10.53
C PRO A 90 -11.22 -1.59 10.74
N ALA A 91 -11.04 -2.74 10.11
CA ALA A 91 -9.92 -3.64 10.36
C ALA A 91 -9.13 -3.97 9.09
N SER A 92 -7.87 -4.34 9.25
CA SER A 92 -6.99 -4.73 8.14
C SER A 92 -7.40 -6.04 7.49
N MET A 93 -7.69 -7.07 8.28
CA MET A 93 -8.16 -8.34 7.72
C MET A 93 -9.60 -8.19 7.25
N PRO A 94 -9.94 -8.81 6.09
CA PRO A 94 -11.22 -8.57 5.44
C PRO A 94 -12.43 -9.02 6.26
N CYS A 95 -13.57 -8.43 5.94
CA CYS A 95 -14.91 -8.86 6.28
C CYS A 95 -15.27 -10.23 5.69
N ILE A 96 -16.55 -10.62 5.70
CA ILE A 96 -17.02 -11.85 5.07
C ILE A 96 -16.81 -11.79 3.56
N LEU A 97 -15.99 -12.70 3.05
CA LEU A 97 -15.76 -12.93 1.62
C LEU A 97 -16.48 -14.21 1.18
N ARG A 98 -17.09 -14.19 0.00
CA ARG A 98 -17.80 -15.34 -0.57
C ARG A 98 -17.05 -15.95 -1.75
N GLY A 99 -15.72 -16.15 -1.56
CA GLY A 99 -14.80 -16.65 -2.55
C GLY A 99 -14.23 -15.56 -3.47
N GLN A 100 -13.26 -15.93 -4.27
CA GLN A 100 -12.44 -15.02 -5.08
C GLN A 100 -13.25 -14.25 -6.14
N THR A 101 -14.25 -14.90 -6.76
CA THR A 101 -15.09 -14.32 -7.82
C THR A 101 -16.07 -13.28 -7.30
N ASN A 102 -16.28 -13.21 -5.99
CA ASN A 102 -17.20 -12.27 -5.35
C ASN A 102 -16.51 -10.99 -4.84
N ILE A 103 -15.25 -10.77 -5.19
CA ILE A 103 -14.50 -9.55 -4.91
C ILE A 103 -14.51 -8.69 -6.17
N PRO A 104 -15.31 -7.61 -6.25
CA PRO A 104 -15.45 -6.82 -7.47
C PRO A 104 -14.17 -6.05 -7.76
N ILE A 105 -13.61 -6.24 -8.96
CA ILE A 105 -12.40 -5.51 -9.39
C ILE A 105 -12.75 -4.05 -9.66
N ALA A 106 -11.94 -3.13 -9.17
CA ALA A 106 -12.14 -1.69 -9.33
C ALA A 106 -12.21 -1.26 -10.82
N ASN A 107 -13.19 -0.43 -11.13
CA ASN A 107 -13.48 0.09 -12.46
C ASN A 107 -13.22 1.60 -12.52
N TYR A 108 -12.40 2.03 -13.46
CA TYR A 108 -12.00 3.42 -13.62
C TYR A 108 -12.53 4.05 -14.93
N GLY A 109 -13.55 3.43 -15.55
CA GLY A 109 -14.14 3.88 -16.80
C GLY A 109 -13.35 3.50 -18.05
N SER A 110 -13.76 4.04 -19.19
CA SER A 110 -13.33 3.61 -20.53
C SER A 110 -12.11 4.36 -21.09
N SER A 111 -11.57 5.34 -20.38
CA SER A 111 -10.35 6.02 -20.83
C SER A 111 -9.14 5.07 -20.83
N ASN A 112 -8.11 5.35 -21.64
CA ASN A 112 -6.91 4.53 -21.70
C ASN A 112 -6.27 4.34 -20.31
N LEU A 113 -6.24 5.36 -19.48
CA LEU A 113 -5.71 5.29 -18.12
C LEU A 113 -6.62 4.45 -17.22
N GLY A 114 -7.93 4.63 -17.31
CA GLY A 114 -8.90 3.85 -16.55
C GLY A 114 -8.84 2.36 -16.92
N MET A 115 -8.85 2.06 -18.21
CA MET A 115 -8.71 0.70 -18.71
C MET A 115 -7.39 0.04 -18.26
N MET A 116 -6.28 0.78 -18.33
CA MET A 116 -4.99 0.27 -17.85
C MET A 116 -5.05 -0.11 -16.35
N LYS A 117 -5.65 0.75 -15.51
CA LYS A 117 -5.80 0.48 -14.06
C LYS A 117 -6.67 -0.74 -13.79
N THR A 118 -7.78 -0.90 -14.50
CA THR A 118 -8.69 -2.06 -14.37
C THR A 118 -8.02 -3.36 -14.86
N VAL A 119 -7.35 -3.32 -16.03
CA VAL A 119 -6.64 -4.49 -16.57
C VAL A 119 -5.47 -4.91 -15.67
N TYR A 120 -4.75 -3.95 -15.09
CA TYR A 120 -3.71 -4.23 -14.10
C TYR A 120 -4.25 -5.06 -12.92
N ARG A 121 -5.39 -4.64 -12.35
CA ARG A 121 -6.03 -5.33 -11.20
C ARG A 121 -6.58 -6.70 -11.58
N ARG A 122 -7.16 -6.82 -12.78
CA ARG A 122 -7.53 -8.13 -13.34
C ARG A 122 -6.31 -9.04 -13.45
N GLY A 123 -5.17 -8.50 -13.85
CA GLY A 123 -3.90 -9.22 -13.86
C GLY A 123 -3.48 -9.66 -12.46
N LEU A 124 -3.61 -8.82 -11.43
CA LEU A 124 -3.35 -9.21 -10.04
C LEU A 124 -4.25 -10.37 -9.60
N SER A 125 -5.57 -10.28 -9.90
CA SER A 125 -6.53 -11.36 -9.60
C SER A 125 -6.13 -12.69 -10.25
N ASN A 126 -5.78 -12.65 -11.55
CA ASN A 126 -5.42 -13.84 -12.31
C ASN A 126 -4.07 -14.47 -11.89
N ARG A 127 -3.15 -13.65 -11.36
CA ARG A 127 -1.79 -14.06 -10.96
C ARG A 127 -1.71 -14.55 -9.52
N TYR A 128 -2.43 -13.88 -8.61
CA TYR A 128 -2.26 -14.03 -7.16
C TYR A 128 -3.56 -14.34 -6.42
N GLY A 129 -4.69 -14.32 -7.12
CA GLY A 129 -6.01 -14.39 -6.51
C GLY A 129 -6.49 -13.03 -5.96
N SER A 130 -7.80 -12.93 -5.74
CA SER A 130 -8.43 -11.70 -5.29
C SER A 130 -8.53 -11.58 -3.77
N VAL A 131 -8.50 -12.70 -3.04
CA VAL A 131 -8.75 -12.73 -1.58
C VAL A 131 -7.67 -11.96 -0.83
N MET A 132 -6.39 -12.21 -1.12
CA MET A 132 -5.27 -11.47 -0.51
C MET A 132 -5.33 -9.96 -0.82
N GLN A 133 -5.82 -9.59 -2.00
CA GLN A 133 -5.95 -8.19 -2.41
C GLN A 133 -7.08 -7.43 -1.69
N ALA A 134 -7.89 -8.12 -0.88
CA ALA A 134 -8.93 -7.50 -0.05
C ALA A 134 -8.42 -7.09 1.34
N ILE A 135 -7.18 -7.42 1.67
CA ILE A 135 -6.53 -6.96 2.91
C ILE A 135 -6.28 -5.46 2.80
N ALA A 136 -6.65 -4.72 3.83
CA ALA A 136 -6.47 -3.28 3.92
C ALA A 136 -5.33 -2.91 4.87
N GLY A 137 -4.70 -1.75 4.64
CA GLY A 137 -3.64 -1.26 5.50
C GLY A 137 -3.55 0.25 5.54
N ILE A 138 -2.55 0.74 6.25
CA ILE A 138 -2.17 2.15 6.25
C ILE A 138 -0.76 2.26 5.71
N HIS A 139 -0.55 3.20 4.79
CA HIS A 139 0.76 3.60 4.32
C HIS A 139 1.14 4.94 4.96
N PHE A 140 2.31 4.97 5.55
CA PHE A 140 2.89 6.17 6.13
C PHE A 140 3.96 6.73 5.19
N ASN A 141 3.68 7.89 4.61
CA ASN A 141 4.56 8.60 3.69
C ASN A 141 5.33 9.67 4.46
N TYR A 142 6.65 9.69 4.34
CA TYR A 142 7.51 10.61 5.07
C TYR A 142 8.58 11.24 4.19
N SER A 143 8.65 12.57 4.19
CA SER A 143 9.68 13.32 3.48
C SER A 143 10.38 14.32 4.38
N PHE A 144 11.71 14.34 4.30
CA PHE A 144 12.51 15.35 4.98
C PHE A 144 12.50 16.67 4.22
N SER A 145 12.48 17.78 4.97
CA SER A 145 12.56 19.12 4.42
C SER A 145 13.93 19.41 3.78
N LEU A 146 13.99 20.39 2.88
CA LEU A 146 15.26 20.81 2.28
C LEU A 146 16.23 21.37 3.34
N GLU A 147 15.68 22.08 4.35
CA GLU A 147 16.49 22.59 5.47
C GLU A 147 17.12 21.45 6.29
N PHE A 148 16.37 20.35 6.49
CA PHE A 148 16.93 19.16 7.11
C PHE A 148 18.12 18.62 6.32
N TRP A 149 17.94 18.41 5.02
CA TRP A 149 19.00 17.87 4.15
C TRP A 149 20.25 18.75 4.11
N GLN A 150 20.07 20.07 4.08
CA GLN A 150 21.19 21.04 4.12
C GLN A 150 21.94 20.93 5.44
N SER A 151 21.24 21.03 6.57
CA SER A 151 21.83 20.94 7.92
C SER A 151 22.50 19.58 8.17
N TYR A 152 21.88 18.49 7.74
CA TYR A 152 22.44 17.15 7.88
C TYR A 152 23.73 16.99 7.09
N ARG A 153 23.74 17.49 5.86
CA ARG A 153 24.92 17.46 4.98
C ARG A 153 26.11 18.24 5.56
N GLU A 154 25.86 19.39 6.16
CA GLU A 154 26.89 20.17 6.87
C GLU A 154 27.48 19.41 8.05
N VAL A 155 26.60 18.80 8.89
CA VAL A 155 27.03 18.04 10.09
C VAL A 155 27.94 16.86 9.72
N ILE A 156 27.66 16.15 8.65
CA ILE A 156 28.48 15.01 8.23
C ILE A 156 29.62 15.38 7.26
N SER A 157 29.85 16.69 7.06
CA SER A 157 30.97 17.24 6.25
C SER A 157 31.04 16.73 4.82
N LYS A 158 29.88 16.51 4.17
CA LYS A 158 29.78 16.05 2.76
C LYS A 158 29.28 17.15 1.84
N THR A 159 29.92 18.32 1.86
CA THR A 159 29.52 19.48 1.08
C THR A 159 29.85 19.38 -0.42
N ASP A 160 30.79 18.52 -0.81
CA ASP A 160 31.29 18.40 -2.20
C ASP A 160 30.50 17.41 -3.07
N THR A 161 29.50 16.72 -2.52
CA THR A 161 28.67 15.77 -3.27
C THR A 161 27.46 16.47 -3.90
N ASP A 162 26.99 15.95 -5.05
CA ASP A 162 25.71 16.36 -5.62
C ASP A 162 24.57 16.19 -4.62
N SER A 163 23.75 17.24 -4.47
CA SER A 163 22.64 17.25 -3.51
C SER A 163 21.62 16.14 -3.73
N LYS A 164 21.29 15.84 -5.00
CA LYS A 164 20.36 14.77 -5.37
C LYS A 164 20.93 13.41 -5.01
N GLY A 165 22.15 13.12 -5.42
CA GLY A 165 22.83 11.85 -5.10
C GLY A 165 22.99 11.65 -3.61
N PHE A 166 23.29 12.71 -2.86
CA PHE A 166 23.33 12.67 -1.40
C PHE A 166 21.98 12.28 -0.77
N MET A 167 20.90 12.90 -1.18
CA MET A 167 19.54 12.58 -0.69
C MET A 167 19.16 11.15 -1.05
N ASP A 168 19.38 10.74 -2.29
CA ASP A 168 19.06 9.39 -2.76
C ASP A 168 19.80 8.31 -1.96
N ASP A 169 21.09 8.48 -1.69
CA ASP A 169 21.89 7.53 -0.91
C ASP A 169 21.39 7.39 0.53
N HIS A 170 21.01 8.51 1.16
CA HIS A 170 20.53 8.50 2.54
C HIS A 170 19.09 7.98 2.65
N TYR A 171 18.21 8.30 1.71
CA TYR A 171 16.88 7.67 1.63
C TYR A 171 16.98 6.16 1.38
N MET A 172 17.92 5.70 0.54
CA MET A 172 18.18 4.26 0.37
C MET A 172 18.74 3.63 1.63
N GLY A 173 19.57 4.36 2.40
CA GLY A 173 20.03 3.95 3.73
C GLY A 173 18.87 3.78 4.71
N LEU A 174 17.98 4.77 4.76
CA LEU A 174 16.76 4.71 5.57
C LEU A 174 15.85 3.55 5.15
N THR A 175 15.64 3.36 3.85
CA THR A 175 14.87 2.21 3.31
C THR A 175 15.44 0.88 3.79
N ARG A 176 16.77 0.69 3.75
CA ARG A 176 17.43 -0.53 4.28
C ARG A 176 17.23 -0.69 5.79
N ASN A 177 17.26 0.41 6.55
CA ASN A 177 17.01 0.37 7.99
C ASN A 177 15.55 -0.01 8.30
N VAL A 178 14.58 0.52 7.57
CA VAL A 178 13.18 0.12 7.71
C VAL A 178 12.97 -1.35 7.34
N LEU A 179 13.62 -1.86 6.29
CA LEU A 179 13.58 -3.29 5.96
C LEU A 179 14.16 -4.16 7.08
N ARG A 180 15.18 -3.68 7.78
CA ARG A 180 15.86 -4.42 8.86
C ARG A 180 15.11 -4.34 10.20
N TYR A 181 14.58 -3.17 10.55
CA TYR A 181 14.02 -2.90 11.87
C TYR A 181 12.51 -2.69 11.85
N GLY A 182 11.89 -2.62 10.69
CA GLY A 182 10.46 -2.34 10.52
C GLY A 182 9.52 -3.39 11.10
N TRP A 183 10.04 -4.57 11.49
CA TRP A 183 9.28 -5.56 12.26
C TRP A 183 8.79 -5.02 13.62
N LEU A 184 9.42 -3.96 14.15
CA LEU A 184 8.97 -3.27 15.35
C LEU A 184 7.58 -2.65 15.16
N ILE A 185 7.21 -2.24 13.95
CA ILE A 185 5.91 -1.62 13.67
C ILE A 185 4.76 -2.60 13.93
N PRO A 186 4.68 -3.76 13.25
CA PRO A 186 3.63 -4.74 13.57
C PRO A 186 3.77 -5.34 14.96
N TYR A 187 4.96 -5.40 15.55
CA TYR A 187 5.15 -5.87 16.92
C TYR A 187 4.49 -4.94 17.95
N LEU A 188 4.66 -3.62 17.80
CA LEU A 188 4.16 -2.62 18.76
C LEU A 188 2.73 -2.18 18.46
N PHE A 189 2.35 -2.08 17.18
CA PHE A 189 1.11 -1.48 16.71
C PHE A 189 0.26 -2.44 15.87
N GLY A 190 0.62 -3.71 15.80
CA GLY A 190 -0.18 -4.71 15.11
C GLY A 190 -1.57 -4.82 15.72
N ALA A 191 -2.61 -4.83 14.88
CA ALA A 191 -4.00 -4.82 15.28
C ALA A 191 -4.85 -5.77 14.42
N SER A 192 -4.23 -6.80 13.85
CA SER A 192 -4.89 -7.79 12.98
C SER A 192 -4.51 -9.23 13.37
N ALA A 193 -4.70 -9.59 14.64
CA ALA A 193 -4.41 -10.93 15.18
C ALA A 193 -5.46 -11.99 14.82
N THR A 194 -6.57 -11.59 14.21
CA THR A 194 -7.71 -12.46 13.86
C THR A 194 -8.09 -12.31 12.41
N VAL A 195 -8.73 -13.34 11.86
CA VAL A 195 -9.24 -13.36 10.48
C VAL A 195 -10.55 -14.14 10.40
N CYS A 196 -11.47 -13.68 9.54
CA CYS A 196 -12.68 -14.42 9.24
C CYS A 196 -12.35 -15.75 8.54
N LYS A 197 -13.01 -16.85 8.92
CA LYS A 197 -12.85 -18.16 8.25
C LYS A 197 -13.11 -18.11 6.75
N SER A 198 -13.95 -17.18 6.28
CA SER A 198 -14.23 -16.98 4.87
C SER A 198 -13.02 -16.55 4.05
N PHE A 199 -12.05 -15.87 4.66
CA PHE A 199 -10.78 -15.52 4.04
C PHE A 199 -9.93 -16.75 3.76
N MET A 200 -9.99 -17.75 4.65
CA MET A 200 -9.18 -18.97 4.60
C MET A 200 -9.78 -20.08 3.74
N HIS A 201 -10.91 -19.84 3.06
CA HIS A 201 -11.63 -20.89 2.32
C HIS A 201 -10.75 -21.65 1.31
N ASP A 202 -9.80 -20.96 0.67
CA ASP A 202 -8.90 -21.52 -0.32
C ASP A 202 -7.51 -21.90 0.27
N TYR A 203 -7.30 -21.68 1.58
CA TYR A 203 -6.05 -21.97 2.29
C TYR A 203 -6.22 -23.21 3.15
N HIS A 204 -5.64 -24.34 2.76
CA HIS A 204 -5.80 -25.60 3.46
C HIS A 204 -4.70 -25.88 4.50
N ASP A 205 -3.55 -25.22 4.37
CA ASP A 205 -2.41 -25.38 5.28
C ASP A 205 -2.19 -24.09 6.07
N HIS A 206 -2.60 -24.06 7.34
CA HIS A 206 -2.38 -22.93 8.23
C HIS A 206 -2.27 -23.37 9.69
N ASN A 207 -1.54 -22.58 10.49
CA ASN A 207 -1.36 -22.80 11.94
C ASN A 207 -2.36 -22.01 12.80
N LEU A 208 -3.45 -21.52 12.20
CA LEU A 208 -4.45 -20.73 12.91
C LEU A 208 -5.33 -21.63 13.77
N GLU A 209 -5.70 -21.13 14.96
CA GLU A 209 -6.62 -21.77 15.88
C GLU A 209 -8.01 -21.15 15.76
N GLU A 210 -9.06 -21.89 16.16
CA GLU A 210 -10.41 -21.38 16.18
C GLU A 210 -10.65 -20.50 17.42
N PHE A 211 -11.09 -19.24 17.18
CA PHE A 211 -11.57 -18.36 18.24
C PHE A 211 -13.06 -18.56 18.51
N ASP A 212 -13.83 -18.62 17.44
CA ASP A 212 -15.26 -18.92 17.44
C ASP A 212 -15.69 -19.58 16.11
N ASP A 213 -17.00 -19.77 15.90
CA ASP A 213 -17.55 -20.43 14.71
C ASP A 213 -17.13 -19.74 13.38
N ASN A 214 -16.80 -18.46 13.40
CA ASN A 214 -16.53 -17.66 12.21
C ASN A 214 -15.11 -17.07 12.16
N THR A 215 -14.34 -17.18 13.24
CA THR A 215 -13.09 -16.45 13.42
C THR A 215 -11.94 -17.40 13.74
N LEU A 216 -10.81 -17.18 13.06
CA LEU A 216 -9.54 -17.81 13.35
C LEU A 216 -8.57 -16.77 13.93
N TYR A 217 -7.59 -17.23 14.69
CA TYR A 217 -6.53 -16.39 15.24
C TYR A 217 -5.21 -17.16 15.30
N LEU A 218 -4.11 -16.45 15.47
CA LEU A 218 -2.82 -17.05 15.78
C LEU A 218 -2.38 -16.60 17.17
N PRO A 219 -2.13 -17.52 18.13
CA PRO A 219 -1.64 -17.17 19.45
C PRO A 219 -0.39 -16.28 19.39
N TYR A 220 -0.39 -15.21 20.15
CA TYR A 220 0.69 -14.23 20.24
C TYR A 220 0.96 -13.42 18.95
N ALA A 221 0.23 -13.63 17.87
CA ALA A 221 0.33 -12.79 16.68
C ALA A 221 -0.25 -11.40 16.95
N THR A 222 0.41 -10.39 16.45
CA THR A 222 -0.06 -9.00 16.48
C THR A 222 -0.63 -8.57 15.13
N SER A 223 -0.13 -9.12 14.03
CA SER A 223 -0.53 -8.78 12.68
C SER A 223 -0.52 -9.99 11.75
N LEU A 224 -1.69 -10.54 11.42
CA LEU A 224 -1.85 -11.55 10.37
C LEU A 224 -1.66 -10.95 8.97
N ARG A 225 -1.96 -9.64 8.82
CA ARG A 225 -1.72 -8.91 7.57
C ARG A 225 -0.25 -8.96 7.15
N MET A 226 0.67 -8.89 8.10
CA MET A 226 2.12 -8.95 7.87
C MET A 226 2.70 -10.36 8.06
N GLY A 227 1.86 -11.35 8.35
CA GLY A 227 2.22 -12.75 8.54
C GLY A 227 2.07 -13.59 7.26
N ASP A 228 2.18 -14.91 7.42
CA ASP A 228 2.24 -15.88 6.32
C ASP A 228 0.97 -15.94 5.45
N ILE A 229 -0.18 -15.58 6.00
CA ILE A 229 -1.45 -15.51 5.25
C ILE A 229 -1.74 -14.13 4.65
N GLY A 230 -0.90 -13.14 4.97
CA GLY A 230 -1.06 -11.76 4.53
C GLY A 230 -0.29 -11.43 3.25
N TYR A 231 0.10 -10.18 3.13
CA TYR A 231 0.89 -9.71 2.00
C TYR A 231 2.29 -10.32 1.99
N GLN A 232 2.54 -11.16 0.99
CA GLN A 232 3.84 -11.78 0.75
C GLN A 232 4.35 -11.46 -0.66
N ASN A 233 5.66 -11.54 -0.80
CA ASN A 233 6.32 -11.44 -2.09
C ASN A 233 6.68 -12.84 -2.60
N SER A 234 5.65 -13.63 -2.93
CA SER A 234 5.82 -15.00 -3.47
C SER A 234 6.77 -15.06 -4.68
N GLN A 235 7.00 -13.95 -5.33
CA GLN A 235 7.88 -13.85 -6.49
C GLN A 235 9.37 -13.87 -6.14
N GLU A 236 9.76 -13.48 -4.92
CA GLU A 236 11.17 -13.55 -4.49
C GLU A 236 11.64 -14.99 -4.38
N ASP A 237 10.82 -15.83 -3.77
CA ASP A 237 11.16 -17.22 -3.51
C ASP A 237 10.96 -18.11 -4.74
N GLU A 238 9.86 -17.93 -5.46
CA GLU A 238 9.50 -18.77 -6.61
C GLU A 238 10.18 -18.38 -7.91
N LYS A 239 10.41 -17.08 -8.15
CA LYS A 239 10.85 -16.54 -9.45
C LYS A 239 12.20 -15.84 -9.40
N GLY A 240 12.85 -15.80 -8.24
CA GLY A 240 14.20 -15.28 -8.04
C GLY A 240 14.35 -13.78 -8.30
N VAL A 241 13.25 -13.01 -8.28
CA VAL A 241 13.28 -11.56 -8.49
C VAL A 241 13.25 -10.85 -7.15
N LYS A 242 14.42 -10.36 -6.75
CA LYS A 242 14.58 -9.56 -5.54
C LYS A 242 14.97 -8.12 -5.89
N ALA A 243 14.22 -7.15 -5.34
CA ALA A 243 14.62 -5.75 -5.47
C ALA A 243 15.96 -5.51 -4.76
N ASN A 244 16.86 -4.80 -5.42
CA ASN A 244 18.18 -4.50 -4.87
C ASN A 244 18.17 -3.09 -4.25
N TYR A 245 18.28 -3.03 -2.93
CA TYR A 245 18.26 -1.78 -2.15
C TYR A 245 19.64 -1.18 -1.86
N ASN A 246 20.71 -1.66 -2.49
CA ASN A 246 22.06 -1.14 -2.25
C ASN A 246 22.19 0.33 -2.69
N SER A 247 21.56 0.71 -3.80
CA SER A 247 21.47 2.09 -4.27
C SER A 247 20.19 2.29 -5.08
N LEU A 248 19.81 3.56 -5.33
CA LEU A 248 18.65 3.88 -6.18
C LEU A 248 18.82 3.31 -7.61
N CYS A 249 20.03 3.35 -8.16
CA CYS A 249 20.31 2.79 -9.49
C CYS A 249 20.06 1.27 -9.52
N HIS A 250 20.54 0.52 -8.53
CA HIS A 250 20.31 -0.92 -8.44
C HIS A 250 18.83 -1.25 -8.22
N TYR A 251 18.14 -0.47 -7.40
CA TYR A 251 16.69 -0.63 -7.19
C TYR A 251 15.91 -0.45 -8.50
N ILE A 252 16.14 0.64 -9.22
CA ILE A 252 15.50 0.89 -10.51
C ILE A 252 15.84 -0.20 -11.53
N PHE A 253 17.10 -0.63 -11.58
CA PHE A 253 17.55 -1.67 -12.52
C PHE A 253 16.86 -3.00 -12.25
N SER A 254 16.80 -3.45 -10.97
CA SER A 254 16.17 -4.72 -10.61
C SER A 254 14.67 -4.75 -10.95
N LEU A 255 13.92 -3.68 -10.66
CA LEU A 255 12.51 -3.59 -11.03
C LEU A 255 12.30 -3.52 -12.55
N ARG A 256 13.16 -2.79 -13.28
CA ARG A 256 13.08 -2.76 -14.75
C ARG A 256 13.39 -4.11 -15.38
N ALA A 257 14.33 -4.86 -14.81
CA ALA A 257 14.63 -6.22 -15.26
C ALA A 257 13.37 -7.11 -15.08
N ALA A 258 12.76 -7.12 -13.91
CA ALA A 258 11.54 -7.88 -13.64
C ALA A 258 10.36 -7.50 -14.57
N MET A 259 10.22 -6.21 -14.89
CA MET A 259 9.21 -5.72 -15.84
C MET A 259 9.48 -6.10 -17.31
N LYS A 260 10.65 -6.64 -17.63
CA LYS A 260 11.05 -7.05 -18.99
C LYS A 260 11.26 -8.56 -19.14
N THR A 261 11.33 -9.28 -18.04
CA THR A 261 11.54 -10.74 -18.04
C THR A 261 10.20 -11.45 -18.08
N SER A 262 9.97 -12.26 -19.10
CA SER A 262 8.77 -13.10 -19.22
C SER A 262 8.68 -14.12 -18.09
N CYS A 263 7.45 -14.50 -17.74
CA CYS A 263 7.14 -15.55 -16.79
C CYS A 263 6.23 -16.59 -17.42
N GLU A 264 6.68 -17.84 -17.49
CA GLU A 264 5.94 -18.94 -18.12
C GLU A 264 4.54 -19.13 -17.55
N ASP A 265 4.36 -18.99 -16.24
CA ASP A 265 3.05 -19.13 -15.60
C ASP A 265 2.09 -18.02 -16.04
N PHE A 266 2.60 -16.79 -16.21
CA PHE A 266 1.79 -15.69 -16.68
C PHE A 266 1.56 -15.71 -18.19
N GLU A 267 2.43 -16.37 -18.96
CA GLU A 267 2.19 -16.67 -20.37
C GLU A 267 1.03 -17.66 -20.54
N LYS A 268 0.87 -18.65 -19.63
CA LYS A 268 -0.26 -19.59 -19.62
C LYS A 268 -1.61 -18.88 -19.38
N ILE A 269 -1.65 -17.82 -18.57
CA ILE A 269 -2.84 -16.98 -18.41
C ILE A 269 -3.21 -16.29 -19.72
N GLY A 270 -2.21 -15.89 -20.49
CA GLY A 270 -2.35 -15.16 -21.74
C GLY A 270 -2.69 -13.67 -21.55
N LEU A 271 -2.59 -12.91 -22.62
CA LEU A 271 -2.91 -11.48 -22.62
C LEU A 271 -4.40 -11.21 -22.79
N LYS A 272 -5.08 -12.03 -23.60
CA LYS A 272 -6.51 -11.88 -23.91
C LYS A 272 -7.23 -13.22 -23.86
N LYS A 273 -8.47 -13.19 -23.35
CA LYS A 273 -9.40 -14.31 -23.41
C LYS A 273 -10.77 -13.77 -23.84
N ASN A 274 -11.37 -14.34 -24.87
CA ASN A 274 -12.65 -13.88 -25.43
C ASN A 274 -12.68 -12.38 -25.79
N GLY A 275 -11.57 -11.83 -26.27
CA GLY A 275 -11.46 -10.41 -26.63
C GLY A 275 -11.09 -9.46 -25.47
N GLU A 276 -11.15 -9.91 -24.21
CA GLU A 276 -10.85 -9.09 -23.04
C GLU A 276 -9.40 -9.27 -22.56
N TYR A 277 -8.75 -8.16 -22.17
CA TYR A 277 -7.42 -8.20 -21.56
C TYR A 277 -7.48 -8.84 -20.18
N GLN A 278 -6.64 -9.84 -19.94
CA GLN A 278 -6.50 -10.55 -18.68
C GLN A 278 -5.41 -9.96 -17.78
N GLN A 279 -4.43 -9.31 -18.35
CA GLN A 279 -3.28 -8.68 -17.70
C GLN A 279 -2.61 -7.70 -18.67
N LEU A 280 -1.73 -6.81 -18.17
CA LEU A 280 -1.06 -5.81 -19.00
C LEU A 280 0.05 -6.40 -19.87
N ASN A 281 0.75 -7.41 -19.38
CA ASN A 281 1.81 -8.16 -20.07
C ASN A 281 2.01 -9.51 -19.34
N THR A 282 2.89 -10.36 -19.85
CA THR A 282 3.21 -11.69 -19.28
C THR A 282 4.55 -11.69 -18.52
N ASN A 283 5.12 -10.52 -18.25
CA ASN A 283 6.37 -10.40 -17.53
C ASN A 283 6.18 -10.65 -16.03
N ILE A 284 7.26 -10.87 -15.30
CA ILE A 284 7.26 -11.10 -13.85
C ILE A 284 6.53 -9.97 -13.11
N LEU A 285 6.73 -8.71 -13.51
CA LEU A 285 5.94 -7.58 -13.03
C LEU A 285 5.21 -6.90 -14.20
N GLN A 286 3.92 -6.64 -14.02
CA GLN A 286 3.16 -5.82 -14.97
C GLN A 286 3.64 -4.36 -14.94
N ILE A 287 3.82 -3.84 -13.73
CA ILE A 287 4.31 -2.49 -13.44
C ILE A 287 5.19 -2.56 -12.17
N ALA A 288 5.99 -1.53 -11.93
CA ALA A 288 6.89 -1.48 -10.77
C ALA A 288 6.15 -1.57 -9.41
N ASN A 289 4.93 -1.03 -9.34
CA ASN A 289 4.13 -1.04 -8.11
C ASN A 289 3.58 -2.43 -7.74
N GLU A 290 3.67 -3.41 -8.63
CA GLU A 290 3.29 -4.81 -8.34
C GLU A 290 4.27 -5.50 -7.39
N TYR A 291 5.55 -5.06 -7.36
CA TYR A 291 6.50 -5.59 -6.41
C TYR A 291 6.11 -5.19 -4.98
N TYR A 292 5.76 -6.17 -4.15
CA TYR A 292 5.44 -5.92 -2.75
C TYR A 292 6.73 -5.69 -1.93
N SER A 293 6.67 -4.70 -1.04
CA SER A 293 7.70 -4.42 -0.04
C SER A 293 7.08 -3.66 1.12
N SER A 294 7.54 -3.89 2.34
CA SER A 294 7.10 -3.17 3.54
C SER A 294 7.50 -1.69 3.54
N VAL A 295 8.46 -1.32 2.69
CA VAL A 295 8.87 0.08 2.47
C VAL A 295 9.27 0.30 1.03
N ARG A 296 8.93 1.47 0.48
CA ARG A 296 9.28 1.88 -0.89
C ARG A 296 9.87 3.28 -0.92
N PRO A 297 11.00 3.48 -1.64
CA PRO A 297 11.43 4.82 -2.03
C PRO A 297 10.51 5.34 -3.14
N LYS A 298 9.97 6.54 -2.99
CA LYS A 298 8.99 7.14 -3.90
C LYS A 298 9.48 8.48 -4.45
N PRO A 299 9.25 8.76 -5.73
CA PRO A 299 9.49 10.07 -6.30
C PRO A 299 8.28 10.98 -6.06
N ILE A 300 8.47 12.29 -6.12
CA ILE A 300 7.35 13.22 -6.28
C ILE A 300 6.90 13.19 -7.75
N LEU A 301 5.65 12.82 -7.98
CA LEU A 301 5.06 12.69 -9.31
C LEU A 301 4.31 13.97 -9.71
N TYR A 302 4.43 14.35 -10.98
CA TYR A 302 3.68 15.45 -11.58
C TYR A 302 2.99 14.99 -12.87
N GLY A 303 1.70 15.24 -12.97
CA GLY A 303 0.92 14.88 -14.17
C GLY A 303 1.00 13.39 -14.50
N ASN A 304 1.49 13.07 -15.70
CA ASN A 304 1.58 11.68 -16.21
C ASN A 304 2.96 11.02 -15.99
N ASP A 305 3.71 11.43 -14.98
CA ASP A 305 5.01 10.83 -14.67
C ASP A 305 4.88 9.31 -14.41
N ARG A 306 5.84 8.57 -14.95
CA ARG A 306 5.98 7.13 -14.63
C ARG A 306 6.92 6.97 -13.44
N PRO A 307 6.55 6.25 -12.37
CA PRO A 307 7.32 6.20 -11.12
C PRO A 307 8.82 5.90 -11.28
N LEU A 308 9.20 4.84 -11.98
CA LEU A 308 10.62 4.50 -12.17
C LEU A 308 11.38 5.53 -13.04
N ARG A 309 10.69 6.21 -13.96
CA ARG A 309 11.31 7.28 -14.74
C ARG A 309 11.51 8.53 -13.88
N ALA A 310 10.52 8.84 -13.04
CA ALA A 310 10.61 9.96 -12.10
C ALA A 310 11.70 9.72 -11.06
N LEU A 311 11.80 8.53 -10.47
CA LEU A 311 12.91 8.14 -9.58
C LEU A 311 14.27 8.34 -10.25
N ASN A 312 14.43 7.87 -11.48
CA ASN A 312 15.69 8.01 -12.21
C ASN A 312 16.08 9.47 -12.44
N ASN A 313 15.10 10.30 -12.82
CA ASN A 313 15.36 11.69 -13.24
C ASN A 313 15.39 12.67 -12.07
N LYS A 314 14.50 12.49 -11.10
CA LYS A 314 14.26 13.46 -10.01
C LYS A 314 14.82 12.96 -8.66
N GLY A 315 15.07 11.64 -8.51
CA GLY A 315 15.47 11.04 -7.25
C GLY A 315 14.29 10.70 -6.33
N ILE A 316 14.61 10.37 -5.09
CA ILE A 316 13.65 10.02 -4.06
C ILE A 316 13.14 11.30 -3.39
N GLY A 317 11.82 11.46 -3.36
CA GLY A 317 11.17 12.56 -2.68
C GLY A 317 10.71 12.20 -1.26
N TYR A 318 10.34 10.93 -1.03
CA TYR A 318 9.87 10.42 0.25
C TYR A 318 10.00 8.90 0.34
N ILE A 319 9.81 8.35 1.53
CA ILE A 319 9.63 6.91 1.73
C ILE A 319 8.17 6.63 2.09
N GLU A 320 7.70 5.47 1.67
CA GLU A 320 6.37 4.94 1.98
C GLU A 320 6.53 3.67 2.82
N ILE A 321 6.20 3.73 4.11
CA ILE A 321 6.13 2.57 5.01
C ILE A 321 4.74 1.97 4.90
N ARG A 322 4.65 0.66 4.62
CA ARG A 322 3.42 -0.05 4.22
C ARG A 322 2.96 -1.12 5.22
N SER A 323 3.68 -1.27 6.33
CA SER A 323 3.47 -2.36 7.29
C SER A 323 2.51 -2.01 8.45
N LEU A 324 1.76 -0.93 8.35
CA LEU A 324 0.84 -0.50 9.40
C LEU A 324 -0.52 -1.17 9.25
N ASP A 325 -0.99 -1.77 10.33
CA ASP A 325 -2.37 -2.24 10.43
C ASP A 325 -3.35 -1.09 10.69
N ILE A 326 -4.60 -1.31 10.33
CA ILE A 326 -5.72 -0.48 10.75
C ILE A 326 -6.14 -0.97 12.14
N ASN A 327 -6.03 -0.10 13.15
CA ASN A 327 -6.48 -0.41 14.49
C ASN A 327 -7.99 -0.15 14.63
N PRO A 328 -8.83 -1.19 14.79
CA PRO A 328 -10.28 -1.03 14.85
C PRO A 328 -10.79 -0.30 16.10
N MET A 329 -9.92 -0.11 17.10
CA MET A 329 -10.26 0.60 18.34
C MET A 329 -10.05 2.12 18.24
N LEU A 330 -9.50 2.59 17.11
CA LEU A 330 -9.22 4.00 16.85
C LEU A 330 -10.16 4.54 15.78
N GLU A 331 -10.62 5.78 15.93
CA GLU A 331 -11.61 6.42 15.06
C GLU A 331 -11.21 6.37 13.57
N VAL A 332 -9.96 6.67 13.27
CA VAL A 332 -9.43 6.64 11.89
C VAL A 332 -8.42 5.52 11.66
N GLY A 333 -8.29 4.57 12.59
CA GLY A 333 -7.45 3.39 12.48
C GLY A 333 -5.96 3.59 12.80
N ILE A 334 -5.55 4.81 13.10
CA ILE A 334 -4.19 5.20 13.54
C ILE A 334 -4.31 6.39 14.50
N ASP A 335 -3.38 6.54 15.44
CA ASP A 335 -3.34 7.63 16.40
C ASP A 335 -2.06 8.47 16.30
N LYS A 336 -2.02 9.50 17.12
CA LYS A 336 -0.91 10.43 17.19
C LYS A 336 0.37 9.76 17.70
N GLU A 337 0.26 8.92 18.70
CA GLU A 337 1.39 8.23 19.31
C GLU A 337 2.10 7.33 18.28
N GLN A 338 1.35 6.63 17.46
CA GLN A 338 1.92 5.80 16.39
C GLN A 338 2.60 6.64 15.31
N ILE A 339 2.00 7.76 14.91
CA ILE A 339 2.60 8.68 13.93
C ILE A 339 3.90 9.28 14.47
N GLU A 340 3.90 9.77 15.72
CA GLU A 340 5.07 10.34 16.37
C GLU A 340 6.20 9.30 16.58
N PHE A 341 5.84 8.05 16.88
CA PHE A 341 6.80 6.94 16.93
C PHE A 341 7.46 6.68 15.58
N LEU A 342 6.67 6.70 14.49
CA LEU A 342 7.19 6.48 13.14
C LEU A 342 8.09 7.63 12.66
N GLU A 343 7.83 8.84 13.14
CA GLU A 343 8.66 10.02 12.84
C GLU A 343 10.00 10.00 13.58
N ALA A 344 10.05 9.43 14.80
CA ALA A 344 11.23 9.38 15.69
C ALA A 344 12.27 8.36 15.25
#